data_7e52a0c2045eee7a8999bd57e3dde48d
#
_entry.id   7e52a0c2045eee7a8999bd57e3dde48d
#
_cell.length_a   1.000
_cell.length_b   1.000
_cell.length_c   1.000
_cell.angle_alpha   90.00
_cell.angle_beta   90.00
_cell.angle_gamma   90.00
#
_symmetry.space_group_name_H-M   'P 1'
#
loop_
_entity.id
_entity.type
_entity.pdbx_description
1 polymer ?
#
loop_
_entity_poly.entity_id
_entity_poly.type
_entity_poly.pdbx_seq_one_letter_code
_entity_poly.pdbx_strand_id
1 'polypeptide(L)'
;MSYYNYYQKKEKRKSEALEHFRKMDILMKDEIRQSVKETKTYGGNGLPVPHTEKKRPGSTVPNITVEPLDTVSALFLHQQRKTAVLNFASYQNPGGGFLEGSSAQEECLCHASTLYNILIHHPEFYTWNSRHKNNSLYTDRALYSKNIIFFDNGATLTPPRQLKADVLTCAAPNYSAASKYGSVSADENLTALLERIRFVLDVAEDNHVDTLILGAFGCGVFGQDAAVVACGFKRWLEQRDYRFKDVCFAVPDTENYKKFRLMISRENK
;
A
#
# COMPACT_ATOMS: atom_id res chain seq x y z
N MET A 1 10.68 -21.81 -16.24
CA MET A 1 10.12 -22.47 -15.02
C MET A 1 9.00 -23.38 -15.47
N SER A 2 9.02 -24.70 -15.16
CA SER A 2 7.97 -25.63 -15.60
C SER A 2 6.61 -25.23 -14.99
N TYR A 3 5.54 -25.34 -15.79
CA TYR A 3 4.14 -25.08 -15.40
C TYR A 3 3.76 -25.84 -14.11
N TYR A 4 4.23 -27.07 -13.99
CA TYR A 4 4.07 -27.92 -12.80
C TYR A 4 4.67 -27.27 -11.52
N ASN A 5 5.84 -26.68 -11.61
CA ASN A 5 6.52 -26.03 -10.47
C ASN A 5 5.79 -24.74 -10.00
N TYR A 6 5.12 -24.04 -10.92
CA TYR A 6 4.28 -22.89 -10.60
C TYR A 6 3.06 -23.28 -9.77
N TYR A 7 2.34 -24.33 -10.19
CA TYR A 7 1.15 -24.81 -9.47
C TYR A 7 1.49 -25.33 -8.07
N GLN A 8 2.55 -26.10 -7.92
CA GLN A 8 2.99 -26.58 -6.61
C GLN A 8 3.30 -25.42 -5.65
N LYS A 9 4.01 -24.39 -6.13
CA LYS A 9 4.29 -23.19 -5.32
C LYS A 9 3.02 -22.41 -4.94
N LYS A 10 2.06 -22.35 -5.86
CA LYS A 10 0.78 -21.70 -5.60
C LYS A 10 -0.05 -22.45 -4.55
N GLU A 11 -0.17 -23.77 -4.67
CA GLU A 11 -0.88 -24.58 -3.67
C GLU A 11 -0.21 -24.54 -2.28
N LYS A 12 1.12 -24.55 -2.25
CA LYS A 12 1.86 -24.37 -1.00
C LYS A 12 1.51 -23.02 -0.35
N ARG A 13 1.53 -21.92 -1.10
CA ARG A 13 1.16 -20.58 -0.56
C ARG A 13 -0.28 -20.52 -0.08
N LYS A 14 -1.24 -21.20 -0.73
CA LYS A 14 -2.62 -21.31 -0.24
C LYS A 14 -2.70 -21.97 1.14
N SER A 15 -1.99 -23.08 1.32
CA SER A 15 -1.95 -23.78 2.60
C SER A 15 -1.33 -22.92 3.68
N GLU A 16 -0.21 -22.27 3.38
CA GLU A 16 0.47 -21.34 4.29
C GLU A 16 -0.40 -20.14 4.65
N ALA A 17 -1.13 -19.57 3.68
CA ALA A 17 -2.05 -18.47 3.90
C ALA A 17 -3.19 -18.84 4.86
N LEU A 18 -3.80 -19.99 4.63
CA LEU A 18 -4.90 -20.48 5.48
C LEU A 18 -4.43 -20.79 6.91
N GLU A 19 -3.25 -21.40 7.04
CA GLU A 19 -2.63 -21.65 8.34
C GLU A 19 -2.31 -20.34 9.07
N HIS A 20 -1.67 -19.39 8.37
CA HIS A 20 -1.36 -18.07 8.91
C HIS A 20 -2.63 -17.34 9.38
N PHE A 21 -3.66 -17.28 8.55
CA PHE A 21 -4.94 -16.66 8.88
C PHE A 21 -5.54 -17.22 10.19
N ARG A 22 -5.62 -18.55 10.30
CA ARG A 22 -6.17 -19.25 11.49
C ARG A 22 -5.31 -18.99 12.73
N LYS A 23 -3.99 -19.03 12.56
CA LYS A 23 -3.04 -18.79 13.65
C LYS A 23 -3.17 -17.36 14.18
N MET A 24 -3.27 -16.37 13.30
CA MET A 24 -3.44 -14.97 13.71
C MET A 24 -4.77 -14.75 14.42
N ASP A 25 -5.86 -15.33 13.94
CA ASP A 25 -7.18 -15.23 14.54
C ASP A 25 -7.23 -15.76 15.98
N ILE A 26 -6.42 -16.77 16.29
CA ILE A 26 -6.30 -17.34 17.64
C ILE A 26 -5.34 -16.53 18.52
N LEU A 27 -4.13 -16.26 18.02
CA LEU A 27 -3.04 -15.71 18.84
C LEU A 27 -3.12 -14.20 19.03
N MET A 28 -3.73 -13.46 18.08
CA MET A 28 -3.77 -12.00 18.06
C MET A 28 -5.21 -11.46 18.09
N LYS A 29 -6.11 -12.22 18.69
CA LYS A 29 -7.56 -11.95 18.68
C LYS A 29 -7.92 -10.56 19.20
N ASP A 30 -7.33 -10.14 20.30
CA ASP A 30 -7.66 -8.85 20.93
C ASP A 30 -7.06 -7.68 20.14
N GLU A 31 -5.84 -7.82 19.65
CA GLU A 31 -5.20 -6.83 18.78
C GLU A 31 -5.95 -6.68 17.46
N ILE A 32 -6.38 -7.78 16.84
CA ILE A 32 -7.21 -7.76 15.62
C ILE A 32 -8.51 -7.02 15.90
N ARG A 33 -9.23 -7.38 16.98
CA ARG A 33 -10.48 -6.72 17.36
C ARG A 33 -10.30 -5.22 17.58
N GLN A 34 -9.24 -4.81 18.26
CA GLN A 34 -8.92 -3.40 18.47
C GLN A 34 -8.62 -2.68 17.16
N SER A 35 -7.80 -3.25 16.29
CA SER A 35 -7.48 -2.67 14.99
C SER A 35 -8.72 -2.55 14.09
N VAL A 36 -9.58 -3.57 14.05
CA VAL A 36 -10.87 -3.51 13.33
C VAL A 36 -11.71 -2.33 13.80
N LYS A 37 -11.87 -2.17 15.13
CA LYS A 37 -12.64 -1.07 15.72
C LYS A 37 -12.07 0.32 15.39
N GLU A 38 -10.75 0.43 15.30
CA GLU A 38 -10.04 1.69 15.06
C GLU A 38 -9.81 1.98 13.57
N THR A 39 -10.14 1.05 12.68
CA THR A 39 -10.01 1.22 11.25
C THR A 39 -10.98 2.30 10.74
N LYS A 40 -10.43 3.29 10.04
CA LYS A 40 -11.19 4.38 9.42
C LYS A 40 -11.38 4.11 7.94
N THR A 41 -12.54 4.44 7.40
CA THR A 41 -12.80 4.49 5.95
C THR A 41 -12.76 5.95 5.49
N TYR A 42 -11.96 6.25 4.47
CA TYR A 42 -11.88 7.55 3.82
C TYR A 42 -12.49 7.51 2.42
N GLY A 43 -13.14 8.59 2.02
CA GLY A 43 -13.77 8.75 0.70
C GLY A 43 -15.08 7.96 0.52
N GLY A 44 -15.80 8.24 -0.56
CA GLY A 44 -17.10 7.64 -0.82
C GLY A 44 -18.12 7.95 0.27
N ASN A 45 -18.66 6.92 0.93
CA ASN A 45 -19.58 7.04 2.07
C ASN A 45 -18.88 7.03 3.43
N GLY A 46 -17.54 7.10 3.45
CA GLY A 46 -16.73 7.17 4.68
C GLY A 46 -16.45 8.60 5.13
N LEU A 47 -15.34 8.78 5.84
CA LEU A 47 -14.85 10.11 6.22
C LEU A 47 -14.56 10.98 4.99
N PRO A 48 -14.69 12.32 5.07
CA PRO A 48 -14.29 13.21 4.00
C PRO A 48 -12.84 12.98 3.57
N VAL A 49 -12.57 13.22 2.28
CA VAL A 49 -11.19 13.20 1.78
C VAL A 49 -10.43 14.33 2.47
N PRO A 50 -9.36 14.01 3.22
CA PRO A 50 -8.55 15.06 3.86
C PRO A 50 -7.84 15.89 2.79
N HIS A 51 -7.48 17.10 3.15
CA HIS A 51 -6.79 18.02 2.26
C HIS A 51 -5.66 18.74 2.98
N THR A 52 -4.43 18.43 2.59
CA THR A 52 -3.24 19.09 3.11
C THR A 52 -2.99 20.40 2.37
N GLU A 53 -2.68 21.44 3.09
CA GLU A 53 -2.43 22.77 2.53
C GLU A 53 -1.17 22.79 1.64
N LYS A 54 -1.08 23.84 0.80
CA LYS A 54 0.14 24.11 0.04
C LYS A 54 1.29 24.40 0.97
N LYS A 55 2.48 23.98 0.55
CA LYS A 55 3.72 24.19 1.29
C LYS A 55 3.98 25.68 1.52
N ARG A 56 4.33 26.03 2.77
CA ARG A 56 4.73 27.38 3.13
C ARG A 56 6.23 27.59 2.92
N PRO A 57 6.68 28.82 2.67
CA PRO A 57 8.11 29.10 2.65
C PRO A 57 8.77 28.68 3.98
N GLY A 58 9.86 27.92 3.90
CA GLY A 58 10.58 27.43 5.08
C GLY A 58 10.11 26.08 5.64
N SER A 59 9.01 25.49 5.12
CA SER A 59 8.63 24.11 5.49
C SER A 59 9.69 23.10 5.03
N THR A 60 9.95 22.11 5.88
CA THR A 60 10.91 21.05 5.59
C THR A 60 10.34 20.03 4.57
N VAL A 61 11.19 19.47 3.73
CA VAL A 61 10.90 18.28 2.93
C VAL A 61 11.29 17.06 3.74
N PRO A 62 10.51 15.96 3.74
CA PRO A 62 10.91 14.74 4.41
C PRO A 62 12.23 14.21 3.84
N ASN A 63 12.97 13.44 4.65
CA ASN A 63 14.06 12.64 4.16
C ASN A 63 13.50 11.52 3.28
N ILE A 64 13.90 11.45 2.00
CA ILE A 64 13.37 10.49 1.04
C ILE A 64 14.45 9.47 0.67
N THR A 65 14.16 8.19 0.88
CA THR A 65 15.01 7.08 0.47
C THR A 65 14.32 6.17 -0.54
N VAL A 66 15.11 5.48 -1.35
CA VAL A 66 14.63 4.45 -2.28
C VAL A 66 15.48 3.20 -2.04
N GLU A 67 14.82 2.11 -1.62
CA GLU A 67 15.47 0.88 -1.21
C GLU A 67 15.08 -0.29 -2.13
N PRO A 68 16.04 -1.16 -2.54
CA PRO A 68 15.76 -2.35 -3.33
C PRO A 68 15.24 -3.50 -2.44
N LEU A 69 14.29 -3.18 -1.56
CA LEU A 69 13.71 -4.08 -0.57
C LEU A 69 12.22 -4.27 -0.82
N ASP A 70 11.67 -5.40 -0.37
CA ASP A 70 10.24 -5.52 -0.22
C ASP A 70 9.72 -4.63 0.93
N THR A 71 8.41 -4.41 0.96
CA THR A 71 7.78 -3.49 1.90
C THR A 71 7.95 -3.91 3.36
N VAL A 72 7.93 -5.21 3.67
CA VAL A 72 8.08 -5.72 5.04
C VAL A 72 9.52 -5.52 5.51
N SER A 73 10.50 -5.87 4.68
CA SER A 73 11.93 -5.65 4.98
C SER A 73 12.25 -4.18 5.18
N ALA A 74 11.71 -3.29 4.33
CA ALA A 74 11.86 -1.84 4.48
C ALA A 74 11.20 -1.33 5.77
N LEU A 75 10.03 -1.86 6.14
CA LEU A 75 9.34 -1.52 7.38
C LEU A 75 10.23 -1.85 8.61
N PHE A 76 10.80 -3.06 8.66
CA PHE A 76 11.67 -3.47 9.77
C PHE A 76 13.00 -2.69 9.83
N LEU A 77 13.47 -2.16 8.69
CA LEU A 77 14.68 -1.34 8.61
C LEU A 77 14.42 0.10 9.05
N HIS A 78 13.31 0.70 8.60
CA HIS A 78 13.04 2.13 8.75
C HIS A 78 12.01 2.47 9.83
N GLN A 79 11.42 1.46 10.50
CA GLN A 79 10.44 1.74 11.56
C GLN A 79 11.07 2.56 12.68
N GLN A 80 10.54 3.76 12.80
CA GLN A 80 10.90 4.65 13.89
C GLN A 80 9.65 5.22 14.50
N ARG A 81 9.22 5.98 15.10
CA ARG A 81 8.01 6.70 15.54
C ARG A 81 6.73 6.09 14.95
N LYS A 82 5.76 6.93 14.64
CA LYS A 82 4.50 6.51 14.03
C LYS A 82 4.71 6.19 12.55
N THR A 83 4.79 4.91 12.23
CA THR A 83 5.05 4.41 10.89
C THR A 83 3.75 3.88 10.26
N ALA A 84 3.53 4.24 8.99
CA ALA A 84 2.49 3.64 8.17
C ALA A 84 3.06 3.03 6.88
N VAL A 85 2.40 1.98 6.41
CA VAL A 85 2.72 1.26 5.18
C VAL A 85 1.59 1.42 4.18
N LEU A 86 1.89 1.73 2.92
CA LEU A 86 0.91 1.68 1.84
C LEU A 86 0.72 0.23 1.36
N ASN A 87 -0.48 -0.31 1.51
CA ASN A 87 -0.92 -1.55 0.88
C ASN A 87 -1.45 -1.26 -0.53
N PHE A 88 -0.84 -1.87 -1.56
CA PHE A 88 -1.23 -1.77 -2.97
C PHE A 88 -2.43 -2.67 -3.24
N ALA A 89 -3.56 -2.24 -2.74
CA ALA A 89 -4.72 -3.08 -2.54
C ALA A 89 -5.41 -3.53 -3.84
N SER A 90 -6.00 -4.71 -3.79
CA SER A 90 -7.15 -5.03 -4.63
C SER A 90 -8.30 -4.08 -4.31
N TYR A 91 -8.97 -3.57 -5.35
CA TYR A 91 -10.10 -2.65 -5.16
C TYR A 91 -11.36 -3.35 -4.62
N GLN A 92 -11.50 -4.66 -4.88
CA GLN A 92 -12.74 -5.40 -4.65
C GLN A 92 -12.61 -6.56 -3.65
N ASN A 93 -11.40 -7.07 -3.42
CA ASN A 93 -11.18 -8.27 -2.61
C ASN A 93 -10.25 -7.95 -1.44
N PRO A 94 -10.67 -8.19 -0.20
CA PRO A 94 -9.79 -8.01 0.96
C PRO A 94 -8.57 -8.93 0.85
N GLY A 95 -7.37 -8.36 0.93
CA GLY A 95 -6.12 -9.10 0.82
C GLY A 95 -5.83 -9.68 -0.58
N GLY A 96 -6.52 -9.17 -1.63
CA GLY A 96 -6.31 -9.62 -3.01
C GLY A 96 -6.60 -11.10 -3.21
N GLY A 97 -5.61 -11.84 -3.70
CA GLY A 97 -5.62 -13.30 -3.88
C GLY A 97 -4.83 -14.04 -2.79
N PHE A 98 -4.80 -13.54 -1.56
CA PHE A 98 -4.04 -14.13 -0.46
C PHE A 98 -4.38 -15.60 -0.23
N LEU A 99 -5.67 -15.93 -0.05
CA LEU A 99 -6.11 -17.30 0.14
C LEU A 99 -6.06 -18.16 -1.14
N GLU A 100 -5.89 -17.57 -2.31
CA GLU A 100 -5.68 -18.26 -3.60
C GLU A 100 -4.20 -18.47 -3.94
N GLY A 101 -3.27 -18.08 -3.04
CA GLY A 101 -1.84 -18.29 -3.19
C GLY A 101 -1.17 -17.34 -4.18
N SER A 102 -1.74 -16.16 -4.41
CA SER A 102 -1.08 -15.04 -5.09
C SER A 102 0.09 -14.51 -4.25
N SER A 103 0.98 -13.70 -4.84
CA SER A 103 2.21 -13.25 -4.20
C SER A 103 2.63 -11.85 -4.64
N ALA A 104 1.66 -10.96 -4.89
CA ALA A 104 1.93 -9.54 -5.08
C ALA A 104 2.12 -8.86 -3.71
N GLN A 105 2.31 -7.54 -3.69
CA GLN A 105 2.66 -6.79 -2.48
C GLN A 105 1.60 -6.92 -1.38
N GLU A 106 0.30 -6.83 -1.72
CA GLU A 106 -0.78 -6.99 -0.73
C GLU A 106 -0.76 -8.38 -0.08
N GLU A 107 -0.60 -9.44 -0.88
CA GLU A 107 -0.53 -10.80 -0.36
C GLU A 107 0.71 -11.01 0.51
N CYS A 108 1.85 -10.43 0.13
CA CYS A 108 3.07 -10.47 0.96
C CYS A 108 2.86 -9.78 2.31
N LEU A 109 2.18 -8.63 2.35
CA LEU A 109 1.82 -7.97 3.61
C LEU A 109 0.89 -8.85 4.45
N CYS A 110 -0.10 -9.51 3.83
CA CYS A 110 -1.03 -10.43 4.51
C CYS A 110 -0.31 -11.65 5.10
N HIS A 111 0.69 -12.21 4.40
CA HIS A 111 1.51 -13.31 4.91
C HIS A 111 2.40 -12.92 6.10
N ALA A 112 2.81 -11.65 6.16
CA ALA A 112 3.73 -11.15 7.17
C ALA A 112 3.05 -10.44 8.34
N SER A 113 1.71 -10.42 8.41
CA SER A 113 1.01 -9.59 9.40
C SER A 113 -0.40 -10.08 9.72
N THR A 114 -1.06 -9.37 10.64
CA THR A 114 -2.49 -9.54 10.93
C THR A 114 -3.42 -8.83 9.94
N LEU A 115 -2.91 -8.24 8.86
CA LEU A 115 -3.66 -7.37 7.95
C LEU A 115 -4.89 -8.06 7.37
N TYR A 116 -4.75 -9.27 6.83
CA TYR A 116 -5.87 -10.00 6.23
C TYR A 116 -7.03 -10.17 7.21
N ASN A 117 -6.73 -10.55 8.45
CA ASN A 117 -7.72 -10.73 9.52
C ASN A 117 -8.49 -9.44 9.85
N ILE A 118 -7.91 -8.26 9.57
CA ILE A 118 -8.60 -6.98 9.75
C ILE A 118 -9.42 -6.64 8.51
N LEU A 119 -8.87 -6.78 7.31
CA LEU A 119 -9.54 -6.37 6.06
C LEU A 119 -10.87 -7.10 5.83
N ILE A 120 -10.97 -8.38 6.17
CA ILE A 120 -12.20 -9.18 6.01
C ILE A 120 -13.36 -8.70 6.88
N HIS A 121 -13.09 -7.91 7.91
CA HIS A 121 -14.13 -7.32 8.79
C HIS A 121 -14.68 -5.98 8.25
N HIS A 122 -14.28 -5.55 7.05
CA HIS A 122 -14.79 -4.35 6.38
C HIS A 122 -15.48 -4.67 5.04
N PRO A 123 -16.46 -5.61 4.98
CA PRO A 123 -17.09 -6.03 3.72
C PRO A 123 -17.83 -4.87 3.03
N GLU A 124 -18.33 -3.90 3.77
CA GLU A 124 -19.00 -2.70 3.26
C GLU A 124 -18.07 -1.84 2.40
N PHE A 125 -16.77 -1.79 2.73
CA PHE A 125 -15.77 -1.09 1.93
C PHE A 125 -15.65 -1.71 0.53
N TYR A 126 -15.48 -3.01 0.44
CA TYR A 126 -15.31 -3.74 -0.82
C TYR A 126 -16.62 -3.82 -1.62
N THR A 127 -17.76 -3.93 -0.94
CA THR A 127 -19.09 -3.90 -1.58
C THR A 127 -19.35 -2.55 -2.25
N TRP A 128 -19.04 -1.44 -1.59
CA TRP A 128 -19.14 -0.11 -2.16
C TRP A 128 -18.22 0.05 -3.38
N ASN A 129 -16.96 -0.34 -3.26
CA ASN A 129 -15.97 -0.30 -4.32
C ASN A 129 -16.43 -1.08 -5.57
N SER A 130 -17.01 -2.26 -5.37
CA SER A 130 -17.52 -3.10 -6.48
C SER A 130 -18.58 -2.40 -7.33
N ARG A 131 -19.31 -1.47 -6.73
CA ARG A 131 -20.37 -0.67 -7.40
C ARG A 131 -19.85 0.63 -8.02
N HIS A 132 -18.63 1.08 -7.67
CA HIS A 132 -18.07 2.38 -8.05
C HIS A 132 -16.70 2.23 -8.73
N LYS A 133 -16.65 1.48 -9.84
CA LYS A 133 -15.38 1.13 -10.50
C LYS A 133 -14.76 2.25 -11.34
N ASN A 134 -15.54 3.26 -11.73
CA ASN A 134 -15.07 4.39 -12.53
C ASN A 134 -14.18 3.95 -13.71
N ASN A 135 -14.70 3.10 -14.60
CA ASN A 135 -13.96 2.54 -15.75
C ASN A 135 -12.60 1.94 -15.36
N SER A 136 -12.49 1.29 -14.23
CA SER A 136 -11.26 0.73 -13.64
C SER A 136 -10.22 1.76 -13.17
N LEU A 137 -10.45 3.06 -13.27
CA LEU A 137 -9.62 4.07 -12.60
C LEU A 137 -9.90 4.14 -11.10
N TYR A 138 -11.02 3.57 -10.67
CA TYR A 138 -11.46 3.52 -9.28
C TYR A 138 -11.72 4.93 -8.70
N THR A 139 -11.95 5.02 -7.42
CA THR A 139 -12.18 6.28 -6.72
C THR A 139 -11.19 6.49 -5.59
N ASP A 140 -11.04 7.72 -5.11
CA ASP A 140 -10.22 8.04 -3.95
C ASP A 140 -10.90 7.52 -2.69
N ARG A 141 -10.53 6.28 -2.34
CA ARG A 141 -11.11 5.55 -1.22
C ARG A 141 -10.06 4.65 -0.57
N ALA A 142 -9.99 4.67 0.76
CA ALA A 142 -9.01 3.91 1.53
C ALA A 142 -9.55 3.43 2.86
N LEU A 143 -8.97 2.34 3.37
CA LEU A 143 -9.00 1.99 4.79
C LEU A 143 -7.68 2.44 5.42
N TYR A 144 -7.76 3.03 6.61
CA TYR A 144 -6.60 3.29 7.45
C TYR A 144 -6.73 2.45 8.71
N SER A 145 -5.94 1.37 8.79
CA SER A 145 -5.96 0.40 9.86
C SER A 145 -4.77 0.60 10.79
N LYS A 146 -5.04 0.78 12.09
CA LYS A 146 -4.00 1.05 13.09
C LYS A 146 -3.45 -0.21 13.73
N ASN A 147 -2.19 -0.13 14.15
CA ASN A 147 -1.57 -1.12 15.01
C ASN A 147 -1.55 -2.54 14.42
N ILE A 148 -1.38 -2.67 13.12
CA ILE A 148 -1.19 -3.97 12.46
C ILE A 148 0.11 -4.58 12.99
N ILE A 149 0.06 -5.86 13.40
CA ILE A 149 1.23 -6.58 13.86
C ILE A 149 1.92 -7.21 12.66
N PHE A 150 3.18 -6.86 12.46
CA PHE A 150 4.05 -7.43 11.44
C PHE A 150 5.08 -8.37 12.07
N PHE A 151 5.40 -9.43 11.33
CA PHE A 151 6.39 -10.44 11.70
C PHE A 151 7.55 -10.41 10.71
N ASP A 152 8.77 -10.45 11.22
CA ASP A 152 9.97 -10.54 10.38
C ASP A 152 10.09 -11.96 9.81
N ASN A 153 9.73 -12.11 8.53
CA ASN A 153 9.79 -13.41 7.83
C ASN A 153 11.22 -13.88 7.51
N GLY A 154 12.23 -13.02 7.67
CA GLY A 154 13.64 -13.35 7.49
C GLY A 154 14.33 -13.85 8.77
N ALA A 155 13.63 -13.81 9.90
CA ALA A 155 14.25 -14.13 11.17
C ALA A 155 14.33 -15.65 11.41
N THR A 156 15.54 -16.15 11.58
CA THR A 156 15.84 -17.45 12.20
C THR A 156 15.51 -17.47 13.71
N LEU A 157 15.00 -16.37 14.24
CA LEU A 157 14.66 -16.20 15.66
C LEU A 157 13.28 -16.81 15.98
N THR A 158 13.21 -17.55 17.06
CA THR A 158 11.96 -18.07 17.61
C THR A 158 11.78 -17.52 19.03
N PRO A 159 10.81 -16.64 19.31
CA PRO A 159 9.76 -16.13 18.41
C PRO A 159 10.29 -15.12 17.37
N PRO A 160 9.62 -14.96 16.21
CA PRO A 160 10.02 -13.97 15.22
C PRO A 160 9.92 -12.55 15.79
N ARG A 161 10.81 -11.67 15.34
CA ARG A 161 10.72 -10.25 15.70
C ARG A 161 9.37 -9.69 15.24
N GLN A 162 8.72 -8.93 16.11
CA GLN A 162 7.44 -8.31 15.84
C GLN A 162 7.54 -6.79 15.95
N LEU A 163 6.74 -6.09 15.16
CA LEU A 163 6.53 -4.67 15.32
C LEU A 163 5.07 -4.28 14.99
N LYS A 164 4.63 -3.12 15.45
CA LYS A 164 3.34 -2.53 15.11
C LYS A 164 3.55 -1.37 14.15
N ALA A 165 2.75 -1.36 13.07
CA ALA A 165 2.66 -0.22 12.15
C ALA A 165 1.22 -0.04 11.68
N ASP A 166 0.88 1.17 11.24
CA ASP A 166 -0.40 1.43 10.62
C ASP A 166 -0.37 1.00 9.14
N VAL A 167 -1.51 0.63 8.56
CA VAL A 167 -1.61 0.28 7.15
C VAL A 167 -2.67 1.12 6.46
N LEU A 168 -2.27 1.80 5.38
CA LEU A 168 -3.15 2.51 4.48
C LEU A 168 -3.46 1.60 3.29
N THR A 169 -4.67 1.04 3.22
CA THR A 169 -5.13 0.15 2.16
C THR A 169 -5.83 0.96 1.08
N CYS A 170 -5.17 1.13 -0.07
CA CYS A 170 -5.69 1.91 -1.20
C CYS A 170 -5.31 1.25 -2.53
N ALA A 171 -6.25 1.23 -3.48
CA ALA A 171 -5.98 0.72 -4.83
C ALA A 171 -5.53 1.84 -5.76
N ALA A 172 -4.47 1.62 -6.54
CA ALA A 172 -4.10 2.49 -7.65
C ALA A 172 -5.15 2.40 -8.78
N PRO A 173 -5.24 3.40 -9.67
CA PRO A 173 -5.96 3.23 -10.93
C PRO A 173 -5.41 2.04 -11.72
N ASN A 174 -6.30 1.17 -12.19
CA ASN A 174 -5.92 0.01 -13.01
C ASN A 174 -5.93 0.40 -14.49
N TYR A 175 -4.84 1.02 -14.94
CA TYR A 175 -4.72 1.50 -16.31
C TYR A 175 -4.75 0.36 -17.34
N SER A 176 -4.18 -0.78 -17.03
CA SER A 176 -4.25 -1.96 -17.91
C SER A 176 -5.69 -2.37 -18.23
N ALA A 177 -6.58 -2.36 -17.24
CA ALA A 177 -7.99 -2.67 -17.46
C ALA A 177 -8.75 -1.47 -18.04
N ALA A 178 -8.48 -0.25 -17.59
CA ALA A 178 -9.13 0.98 -18.02
C ALA A 178 -8.91 1.26 -19.51
N SER A 179 -7.68 1.11 -20.00
CA SER A 179 -7.36 1.29 -21.41
C SER A 179 -7.93 0.18 -22.30
N LYS A 180 -7.94 -1.06 -21.80
CA LYS A 180 -8.40 -2.21 -22.58
C LYS A 180 -9.92 -2.32 -22.68
N TYR A 181 -10.64 -2.01 -21.61
CA TYR A 181 -12.08 -2.26 -21.50
C TYR A 181 -12.92 -0.98 -21.30
N GLY A 182 -12.31 0.13 -20.89
CA GLY A 182 -13.01 1.38 -20.53
C GLY A 182 -12.74 2.55 -21.49
N SER A 183 -11.96 2.37 -22.54
CA SER A 183 -11.57 3.44 -23.48
C SER A 183 -10.99 4.69 -22.79
N VAL A 184 -10.33 4.51 -21.67
CA VAL A 184 -9.70 5.58 -20.87
C VAL A 184 -8.39 6.02 -21.52
N SER A 185 -8.22 7.31 -21.71
CA SER A 185 -6.99 7.91 -22.24
C SER A 185 -5.83 7.90 -21.23
N ALA A 186 -4.62 8.10 -21.74
CA ALA A 186 -3.44 8.24 -20.88
C ALA A 186 -3.53 9.46 -19.95
N ASP A 187 -4.13 10.58 -20.42
CA ASP A 187 -4.29 11.81 -19.64
C ASP A 187 -5.31 11.64 -18.51
N GLU A 188 -6.42 10.96 -18.76
CA GLU A 188 -7.40 10.62 -17.71
C GLU A 188 -6.78 9.72 -16.66
N ASN A 189 -6.01 8.71 -17.07
CA ASN A 189 -5.27 7.86 -16.13
C ASN A 189 -4.24 8.65 -15.33
N LEU A 190 -3.45 9.51 -15.98
CA LEU A 190 -2.46 10.34 -15.31
C LEU A 190 -3.10 11.24 -14.25
N THR A 191 -4.21 11.88 -14.59
CA THR A 191 -4.98 12.71 -13.65
C THR A 191 -5.46 11.89 -12.46
N ALA A 192 -6.10 10.75 -12.69
CA ALA A 192 -6.57 9.86 -11.63
C ALA A 192 -5.43 9.33 -10.75
N LEU A 193 -4.27 9.01 -11.35
CA LEU A 193 -3.09 8.55 -10.62
C LEU A 193 -2.51 9.65 -9.72
N LEU A 194 -2.34 10.86 -10.23
CA LEU A 194 -1.79 11.98 -9.46
C LEU A 194 -2.71 12.35 -8.29
N GLU A 195 -4.03 12.39 -8.50
CA GLU A 195 -4.99 12.63 -7.42
C GLU A 195 -5.00 11.49 -6.40
N ARG A 196 -4.89 10.22 -6.84
CA ARG A 196 -4.80 9.07 -5.95
C ARG A 196 -3.52 9.10 -5.09
N ILE A 197 -2.38 9.51 -5.66
CA ILE A 197 -1.12 9.68 -4.92
C ILE A 197 -1.30 10.79 -3.86
N ARG A 198 -1.88 11.94 -4.24
CA ARG A 198 -2.20 13.02 -3.30
C ARG A 198 -3.10 12.51 -2.17
N PHE A 199 -4.19 11.84 -2.52
CA PHE A 199 -5.14 11.27 -1.55
C PHE A 199 -4.44 10.34 -0.53
N VAL A 200 -3.55 9.46 -0.98
CA VAL A 200 -2.76 8.57 -0.11
C VAL A 200 -1.92 9.38 0.88
N LEU A 201 -1.23 10.42 0.41
CA LEU A 201 -0.41 11.28 1.27
C LEU A 201 -1.27 12.10 2.25
N ASP A 202 -2.39 12.65 1.79
CA ASP A 202 -3.31 13.43 2.62
C ASP A 202 -3.94 12.57 3.73
N VAL A 203 -4.30 11.30 3.45
CA VAL A 203 -4.79 10.36 4.47
C VAL A 203 -3.71 10.02 5.50
N ALA A 204 -2.46 9.83 5.06
CA ALA A 204 -1.35 9.58 5.98
C ALA A 204 -1.08 10.80 6.87
N GLU A 205 -1.15 12.02 6.32
CA GLU A 205 -1.03 13.29 7.06
C GLU A 205 -2.13 13.45 8.12
N ASP A 206 -3.41 13.20 7.75
CA ASP A 206 -4.57 13.26 8.66
C ASP A 206 -4.42 12.32 9.87
N ASN A 207 -3.72 11.21 9.67
CA ASN A 207 -3.42 10.24 10.72
C ASN A 207 -2.10 10.51 11.44
N HIS A 208 -1.44 11.63 11.19
CA HIS A 208 -0.22 12.04 11.88
C HIS A 208 0.94 11.04 11.76
N VAL A 209 1.14 10.53 10.57
CA VAL A 209 2.26 9.60 10.27
C VAL A 209 3.58 10.39 10.27
N ASP A 210 4.61 9.85 10.92
CA ASP A 210 5.97 10.41 10.90
C ASP A 210 6.83 9.75 9.81
N THR A 211 6.73 8.41 9.69
CA THR A 211 7.48 7.60 8.71
C THR A 211 6.51 6.88 7.78
N LEU A 212 6.65 7.07 6.48
CA LEU A 212 5.75 6.49 5.49
C LEU A 212 6.52 5.53 4.56
N ILE A 213 6.13 4.25 4.54
CA ILE A 213 6.70 3.24 3.64
C ILE A 213 5.79 3.12 2.42
N LEU A 214 6.31 3.54 1.29
CA LEU A 214 5.67 3.55 -0.02
C LEU A 214 6.38 2.57 -0.97
N GLY A 215 6.07 2.64 -2.27
CA GLY A 215 6.76 1.85 -3.30
C GLY A 215 6.17 2.08 -4.69
N ALA A 216 6.35 1.11 -5.58
CA ALA A 216 5.92 1.17 -6.98
C ALA A 216 4.40 0.93 -7.12
N PHE A 217 3.62 1.89 -6.62
CA PHE A 217 2.16 1.86 -6.51
C PHE A 217 1.48 1.70 -7.87
N GLY A 218 0.84 0.56 -8.09
CA GLY A 218 0.16 0.23 -9.35
C GLY A 218 1.08 -0.19 -10.50
N CYS A 219 2.41 -0.29 -10.30
CA CYS A 219 3.36 -0.59 -11.38
C CYS A 219 3.43 -2.08 -11.79
N GLY A 220 2.68 -2.95 -11.12
CA GLY A 220 2.55 -4.35 -11.51
C GLY A 220 1.40 -4.56 -12.50
N VAL A 221 0.42 -5.40 -12.12
CA VAL A 221 -0.74 -5.78 -12.95
C VAL A 221 -1.58 -4.58 -13.39
N PHE A 222 -1.59 -3.49 -12.62
CA PHE A 222 -2.36 -2.28 -12.93
C PHE A 222 -1.72 -1.39 -14.02
N GLY A 223 -0.46 -1.66 -14.39
CA GLY A 223 0.19 -1.09 -15.58
C GLY A 223 0.58 0.39 -15.49
N GLN A 224 0.78 0.92 -14.29
CA GLN A 224 1.30 2.28 -14.12
C GLN A 224 2.82 2.31 -14.41
N ASP A 225 3.31 3.40 -15.01
CA ASP A 225 4.76 3.57 -15.21
C ASP A 225 5.45 4.04 -13.93
N ALA A 226 6.50 3.35 -13.55
CA ALA A 226 7.22 3.59 -12.31
C ALA A 226 7.88 4.98 -12.23
N ALA A 227 8.33 5.55 -13.36
CA ALA A 227 8.87 6.90 -13.38
C ALA A 227 7.77 7.95 -13.15
N VAL A 228 6.58 7.74 -13.72
CA VAL A 228 5.42 8.61 -13.52
C VAL A 228 4.95 8.56 -12.07
N VAL A 229 4.87 7.36 -11.48
CA VAL A 229 4.51 7.18 -10.06
C VAL A 229 5.51 7.87 -9.14
N ALA A 230 6.82 7.67 -9.36
CA ALA A 230 7.88 8.32 -8.59
C ALA A 230 7.81 9.86 -8.68
N CYS A 231 7.64 10.41 -9.90
CA CYS A 231 7.46 11.85 -10.12
C CYS A 231 6.19 12.38 -9.44
N GLY A 232 5.09 11.61 -9.46
CA GLY A 232 3.84 11.98 -8.80
C GLY A 232 3.99 12.12 -7.29
N PHE A 233 4.62 11.15 -6.63
CA PHE A 233 4.92 11.23 -5.20
C PHE A 233 5.84 12.39 -4.88
N LYS A 234 6.96 12.53 -5.61
CA LYS A 234 7.90 13.64 -5.42
C LYS A 234 7.21 14.99 -5.53
N ARG A 235 6.44 15.21 -6.60
CA ARG A 235 5.68 16.44 -6.83
C ARG A 235 4.84 16.83 -5.61
N TRP A 236 4.05 15.92 -5.09
CA TRP A 236 3.16 16.23 -3.97
C TRP A 236 3.92 16.43 -2.66
N LEU A 237 4.97 15.65 -2.38
CA LEU A 237 5.84 15.81 -1.22
C LEU A 237 6.56 17.18 -1.22
N GLU A 238 6.84 17.74 -2.40
CA GLU A 238 7.46 19.06 -2.54
C GLU A 238 6.45 20.21 -2.50
N GLN A 239 5.20 19.99 -2.96
CA GLN A 239 4.19 21.04 -3.12
C GLN A 239 3.25 21.22 -1.90
N ARG A 240 3.16 20.23 -1.03
CA ARG A 240 2.25 20.21 0.12
C ARG A 240 3.03 20.24 1.44
N ASP A 241 2.38 20.74 2.49
CA ASP A 241 2.99 20.89 3.82
C ASP A 241 2.74 19.65 4.66
N TYR A 242 3.37 18.53 4.26
CA TYR A 242 3.31 17.28 5.01
C TYR A 242 4.29 17.28 6.17
N ARG A 243 3.88 16.72 7.31
CA ARG A 243 4.70 16.59 8.52
C ARG A 243 5.61 15.35 8.55
N PHE A 244 5.56 14.51 7.52
CA PHE A 244 6.43 13.32 7.43
C PHE A 244 7.89 13.72 7.65
N LYS A 245 8.60 12.92 8.43
CA LYS A 245 10.05 13.06 8.65
C LYS A 245 10.82 12.22 7.66
N ASP A 246 10.34 10.98 7.46
CA ASP A 246 10.96 10.01 6.59
C ASP A 246 9.92 9.40 5.64
N VAL A 247 10.29 9.29 4.37
CA VAL A 247 9.54 8.58 3.33
C VAL A 247 10.47 7.58 2.67
N CYS A 248 10.17 6.29 2.77
CA CYS A 248 10.92 5.22 2.14
C CYS A 248 10.12 4.60 0.99
N PHE A 249 10.68 4.58 -0.20
CA PHE A 249 10.14 3.81 -1.33
C PHE A 249 10.79 2.43 -1.37
N ALA A 250 10.06 1.39 -0.95
CA ALA A 250 10.45 0.00 -1.02
C ALA A 250 10.11 -0.57 -2.42
N VAL A 251 11.11 -0.82 -3.24
CA VAL A 251 10.96 -1.21 -4.65
C VAL A 251 11.87 -2.40 -4.96
N PRO A 252 11.41 -3.64 -4.74
CA PRO A 252 12.26 -4.84 -4.92
C PRO A 252 12.57 -5.17 -6.38
N ASP A 253 11.74 -4.74 -7.33
CA ASP A 253 11.97 -4.94 -8.76
C ASP A 253 13.08 -4.03 -9.29
N THR A 254 14.09 -4.63 -9.91
CA THR A 254 15.31 -3.93 -10.33
C THR A 254 15.04 -2.80 -11.32
N GLU A 255 14.14 -2.96 -12.28
CA GLU A 255 13.87 -1.93 -13.30
C GLU A 255 13.04 -0.79 -12.71
N ASN A 256 12.02 -1.10 -11.91
CA ASN A 256 11.25 -0.08 -11.21
C ASN A 256 12.13 0.66 -10.19
N TYR A 257 13.02 -0.03 -9.48
CA TYR A 257 13.97 0.59 -8.56
C TYR A 257 14.87 1.62 -9.25
N LYS A 258 15.46 1.28 -10.41
CA LYS A 258 16.27 2.21 -11.18
C LYS A 258 15.50 3.47 -11.57
N LYS A 259 14.25 3.30 -12.05
CA LYS A 259 13.35 4.41 -12.38
C LYS A 259 13.05 5.29 -11.17
N PHE A 260 12.64 4.69 -10.05
CA PHE A 260 12.37 5.43 -8.81
C PHE A 260 13.59 6.21 -8.34
N ARG A 261 14.75 5.56 -8.24
CA ARG A 261 15.99 6.19 -7.83
C ARG A 261 16.35 7.38 -8.73
N LEU A 262 16.23 7.22 -10.04
CA LEU A 262 16.52 8.28 -10.99
C LEU A 262 15.58 9.49 -10.82
N MET A 263 14.27 9.25 -10.64
CA MET A 263 13.29 10.33 -10.56
C MET A 263 13.33 11.05 -9.19
N ILE A 264 13.54 10.32 -8.12
CA ILE A 264 13.65 10.90 -6.77
C ILE A 264 14.93 11.73 -6.62
N SER A 265 16.07 11.27 -7.15
CA SER A 265 17.36 11.96 -7.02
C SER A 265 17.54 13.19 -7.95
N ARG A 266 16.68 13.35 -8.96
CA ARG A 266 16.74 14.54 -9.84
C ARG A 266 16.32 15.78 -9.05
N GLU A 267 17.20 16.75 -8.94
CA GLU A 267 16.81 18.11 -8.50
C GLU A 267 15.90 18.72 -9.58
N ASN A 268 14.82 19.38 -9.14
CA ASN A 268 13.99 20.17 -10.06
C ASN A 268 14.82 21.39 -10.50
N LYS A 269 15.33 21.34 -11.74
CA LYS A 269 15.96 22.50 -12.38
C LYS A 269 14.92 23.54 -12.76
#